data_6e5144d92fc1f31a344a2a9aa1a9cf9d
#
_entry.id   6e5144d92fc1f31a344a2a9aa1a9cf9d
#
_cell.length_a   1.000
_cell.length_b   1.000
_cell.length_c   1.000
_cell.angle_alpha   90.00
_cell.angle_beta   90.00
_cell.angle_gamma   90.00
#
_symmetry.space_group_name_H-M   'P 1'
#
loop_
_entity.id
_entity.type
_entity.pdbx_description
1 polymer ?
#
loop_
_entity_poly.entity_id
_entity_poly.type
_entity_poly.pdbx_seq_one_letter_code
_entity_poly.pdbx_strand_id
1 'polypeptide(L)'
;GVCGGVCPDTHCQEACSRRTFDAPVEIPTVQAAIVARAKALGKMPRLKYAPSNGKKVAVVGAGPAGIGAAVSLAQEGYDVNLFERDSRAGGACALIPAHRLPAEVLQSDIEWALDNPNLSLTLNHEIDDPSALLKQGFEAVVVAEGLHNPVKLGIPGEESAIGSNVYLRNPQKYPGRQVAII
;
A
#
# COMPACT_ATOMS: atom_id res chain seq x y z
N GLY A 1 8.26 -0.98 -8.18
CA GLY A 1 8.81 0.33 -8.19
C GLY A 1 8.54 1.18 -6.96
N VAL A 2 7.37 1.04 -6.28
CA VAL A 2 6.97 1.97 -5.20
C VAL A 2 8.00 2.00 -4.07
N CYS A 3 8.38 0.86 -3.49
CA CYS A 3 9.32 0.84 -2.37
C CYS A 3 10.66 1.51 -2.69
N GLY A 4 11.22 1.24 -3.88
CA GLY A 4 12.47 1.87 -4.30
C GLY A 4 12.35 3.36 -4.61
N GLY A 5 11.15 3.82 -5.01
CA GLY A 5 10.92 5.22 -5.39
C GLY A 5 10.65 6.16 -4.22
N VAL A 6 10.07 5.67 -3.13
CA VAL A 6 9.58 6.55 -2.03
C VAL A 6 10.01 6.13 -0.63
N CYS A 7 10.84 5.09 -0.48
CA CYS A 7 11.31 4.65 0.83
C CYS A 7 12.02 5.80 1.57
N PRO A 8 11.54 6.22 2.74
CA PRO A 8 12.16 7.29 3.50
C PRO A 8 13.36 6.82 4.32
N ASP A 9 13.47 5.52 4.52
CA ASP A 9 14.44 4.92 5.41
C ASP A 9 15.75 4.63 4.68
N THR A 10 16.87 4.95 5.34
CA THR A 10 18.22 4.70 4.83
C THR A 10 18.87 3.46 5.46
N HIS A 11 18.09 2.66 6.19
CA HIS A 11 18.61 1.48 6.93
C HIS A 11 19.45 0.53 6.07
N CYS A 12 19.04 0.30 4.82
CA CYS A 12 19.79 -0.54 3.89
C CYS A 12 21.18 0.05 3.57
N GLN A 13 21.25 1.38 3.43
CA GLN A 13 22.50 2.09 3.16
C GLN A 13 23.37 2.20 4.42
N GLU A 14 22.75 2.42 5.55
CA GLU A 14 23.44 2.46 6.85
C GLU A 14 24.09 1.12 7.21
N ALA A 15 23.41 0.01 6.91
CA ALA A 15 23.91 -1.35 7.12
C ALA A 15 24.81 -1.86 5.97
N CYS A 16 25.00 -1.09 4.91
CA CYS A 16 25.76 -1.52 3.76
C CYS A 16 27.27 -1.66 4.09
N SER A 17 27.83 -2.85 3.93
CA SER A 17 29.25 -3.10 4.19
C SER A 17 30.18 -2.27 3.28
N ARG A 18 29.74 -1.89 2.08
CA ARG A 18 30.52 -1.05 1.18
C ARG A 18 30.78 0.35 1.76
N ARG A 19 29.93 0.84 2.64
CA ARG A 19 30.09 2.12 3.35
C ARG A 19 31.47 2.25 4.06
N THR A 20 32.07 1.13 4.43
CA THR A 20 33.39 1.12 5.07
C THR A 20 34.55 1.34 4.10
N PHE A 21 34.31 1.26 2.80
CA PHE A 21 35.34 1.41 1.76
C PHE A 21 35.22 2.74 1.01
N ASP A 22 34.02 3.10 0.57
CA ASP A 22 33.76 4.33 -0.19
C ASP A 22 32.38 4.90 0.12
N ALA A 23 31.33 4.50 -0.59
CA ALA A 23 29.96 4.95 -0.39
C ALA A 23 29.00 3.76 -0.35
N PRO A 24 27.92 3.84 0.43
CA PRO A 24 26.90 2.81 0.44
C PRO A 24 26.24 2.68 -0.92
N VAL A 25 25.76 1.48 -1.25
CA VAL A 25 24.96 1.27 -2.45
C VAL A 25 23.61 1.96 -2.28
N GLU A 26 23.19 2.72 -3.29
CA GLU A 26 21.87 3.36 -3.39
C GLU A 26 20.77 2.31 -3.63
N ILE A 27 20.54 1.43 -2.65
CA ILE A 27 19.67 0.26 -2.77
C ILE A 27 18.26 0.61 -3.23
N PRO A 28 17.57 1.64 -2.68
CA PRO A 28 16.25 2.03 -3.16
C PRO A 28 16.25 2.42 -4.64
N THR A 29 17.21 3.23 -5.06
CA THR A 29 17.36 3.68 -6.46
C THR A 29 17.60 2.49 -7.40
N VAL A 30 18.46 1.55 -6.99
CA VAL A 30 18.74 0.32 -7.76
C VAL A 30 17.46 -0.52 -7.89
N GLN A 31 16.71 -0.70 -6.80
CA GLN A 31 15.44 -1.45 -6.82
C GLN A 31 14.42 -0.80 -7.77
N ALA A 32 14.25 0.53 -7.69
CA ALA A 32 13.34 1.25 -8.60
C ALA A 32 13.76 1.09 -10.06
N ALA A 33 15.06 1.23 -10.36
CA ALA A 33 15.60 1.09 -11.71
C ALA A 33 15.43 -0.33 -12.28
N ILE A 34 15.64 -1.37 -11.45
CA ILE A 34 15.45 -2.77 -11.86
C ILE A 34 13.99 -3.03 -12.22
N VAL A 35 13.05 -2.61 -11.36
CA VAL A 35 11.62 -2.80 -11.60
C VAL A 35 11.17 -2.04 -12.85
N ALA A 36 11.56 -0.77 -12.98
CA ALA A 36 11.25 0.03 -14.16
C ALA A 36 11.78 -0.63 -15.44
N ARG A 37 13.02 -1.11 -15.41
CA ARG A 37 13.63 -1.81 -16.54
C ARG A 37 12.92 -3.13 -16.88
N ALA A 38 12.55 -3.91 -15.86
CA ALA A 38 11.82 -5.16 -16.06
C ALA A 38 10.45 -4.92 -16.71
N LYS A 39 9.72 -3.89 -16.25
CA LYS A 39 8.44 -3.47 -16.86
C LYS A 39 8.62 -3.04 -18.31
N ALA A 40 9.58 -2.16 -18.58
CA ALA A 40 9.84 -1.67 -19.94
C ALA A 40 10.20 -2.79 -20.94
N LEU A 41 10.77 -3.87 -20.45
CA LEU A 41 11.14 -5.04 -21.27
C LEU A 41 10.05 -6.13 -21.31
N GLY A 42 8.92 -5.96 -20.59
CA GLY A 42 7.91 -7.01 -20.43
C GLY A 42 8.44 -8.25 -19.70
N LYS A 43 9.45 -8.09 -18.83
CA LYS A 43 10.15 -9.18 -18.14
C LYS A 43 9.87 -9.19 -16.63
N MET A 44 8.73 -8.67 -16.20
CA MET A 44 8.32 -8.83 -14.81
C MET A 44 8.14 -10.31 -14.48
N PRO A 45 8.65 -10.79 -13.34
CA PRO A 45 8.47 -12.18 -12.94
C PRO A 45 6.98 -12.45 -12.71
N ARG A 46 6.54 -13.63 -13.11
CA ARG A 46 5.22 -14.11 -12.74
C ARG A 46 5.28 -14.67 -11.33
N LEU A 47 4.37 -14.22 -10.48
CA LEU A 47 4.21 -14.76 -9.14
C LEU A 47 3.68 -16.19 -9.26
N LYS A 48 4.32 -17.12 -8.54
CA LYS A 48 3.83 -18.51 -8.47
C LYS A 48 2.66 -18.57 -7.50
N TYR A 49 1.69 -19.41 -7.78
CA TYR A 49 0.55 -19.66 -6.90
C TYR A 49 0.17 -21.14 -6.94
N ALA A 50 -0.32 -21.63 -5.81
CA ALA A 50 -0.94 -22.95 -5.71
C ALA A 50 -2.35 -22.92 -6.34
N PRO A 51 -2.88 -24.05 -6.80
CA PRO A 51 -4.29 -24.18 -7.14
C PRO A 51 -5.17 -23.84 -5.94
N SER A 52 -6.40 -23.36 -6.20
CA SER A 52 -7.35 -23.08 -5.12
C SER A 52 -7.57 -24.31 -4.23
N ASN A 53 -7.51 -24.08 -2.93
CA ASN A 53 -7.82 -25.09 -1.90
C ASN A 53 -9.29 -25.05 -1.45
N GLY A 54 -10.11 -24.18 -2.08
CA GLY A 54 -11.53 -24.00 -1.79
C GLY A 54 -11.84 -23.19 -0.51
N LYS A 55 -10.83 -22.71 0.20
CA LYS A 55 -11.00 -21.92 1.42
C LYS A 55 -10.98 -20.43 1.10
N LYS A 56 -12.01 -19.72 1.59
CA LYS A 56 -12.20 -18.29 1.33
C LYS A 56 -11.66 -17.45 2.48
N VAL A 57 -10.87 -16.44 2.16
CA VAL A 57 -10.36 -15.46 3.13
C VAL A 57 -10.72 -14.05 2.66
N ALA A 58 -11.26 -13.26 3.58
CA ALA A 58 -11.49 -11.83 3.35
C ALA A 58 -10.29 -11.03 3.84
N VAL A 59 -9.91 -10.00 3.09
CA VAL A 59 -8.94 -8.99 3.52
C VAL A 59 -9.61 -7.63 3.42
N VAL A 60 -9.63 -6.87 4.52
CA VAL A 60 -10.28 -5.56 4.61
C VAL A 60 -9.23 -4.46 4.60
N GLY A 61 -9.25 -3.65 3.54
CA GLY A 61 -8.29 -2.58 3.26
C GLY A 61 -7.23 -2.99 2.24
N ALA A 62 -7.20 -2.30 1.09
CA ALA A 62 -6.24 -2.50 0.00
C ALA A 62 -5.06 -1.51 0.06
N GLY A 63 -4.58 -1.22 1.26
CA GLY A 63 -3.28 -0.59 1.50
C GLY A 63 -2.13 -1.59 1.36
N PRO A 64 -0.87 -1.17 1.55
CA PRO A 64 0.30 -2.06 1.41
C PRO A 64 0.22 -3.34 2.23
N ALA A 65 -0.27 -3.26 3.48
CA ALA A 65 -0.42 -4.42 4.36
C ALA A 65 -1.47 -5.40 3.84
N GLY A 66 -2.64 -4.90 3.42
CA GLY A 66 -3.72 -5.73 2.89
C GLY A 66 -3.36 -6.37 1.55
N ILE A 67 -2.74 -5.61 0.64
CA ILE A 67 -2.23 -6.17 -0.62
C ILE A 67 -1.20 -7.27 -0.35
N GLY A 68 -0.24 -7.04 0.55
CA GLY A 68 0.76 -8.04 0.92
C GLY A 68 0.14 -9.31 1.49
N ALA A 69 -0.82 -9.17 2.41
CA ALA A 69 -1.55 -10.31 2.97
C ALA A 69 -2.36 -11.07 1.92
N ALA A 70 -3.11 -10.34 1.07
CA ALA A 70 -3.92 -10.92 0.02
C ALA A 70 -3.10 -11.71 -0.98
N VAL A 71 -1.98 -11.14 -1.45
CA VAL A 71 -1.06 -11.81 -2.38
C VAL A 71 -0.47 -13.07 -1.77
N SER A 72 0.01 -12.99 -0.52
CA SER A 72 0.62 -14.14 0.16
C SER A 72 -0.39 -15.28 0.35
N LEU A 73 -1.60 -14.98 0.78
CA LEU A 73 -2.66 -15.98 0.94
C LEU A 73 -3.07 -16.59 -0.41
N ALA A 74 -3.23 -15.77 -1.45
CA ALA A 74 -3.59 -16.25 -2.77
C ALA A 74 -2.50 -17.13 -3.40
N GLN A 75 -1.21 -16.87 -3.12
CA GLN A 75 -0.09 -17.72 -3.54
C GLN A 75 -0.16 -19.11 -2.89
N GLU A 76 -0.64 -19.20 -1.65
CA GLU A 76 -0.85 -20.47 -0.93
C GLU A 76 -2.16 -21.20 -1.32
N GLY A 77 -2.91 -20.66 -2.28
CA GLY A 77 -4.12 -21.27 -2.82
C GLY A 77 -5.40 -20.93 -2.09
N TYR A 78 -5.42 -19.93 -1.21
CA TYR A 78 -6.68 -19.44 -0.66
C TYR A 78 -7.41 -18.57 -1.69
N ASP A 79 -8.73 -18.68 -1.73
CA ASP A 79 -9.58 -17.79 -2.53
C ASP A 79 -9.76 -16.48 -1.75
N VAL A 80 -9.07 -15.43 -2.16
CA VAL A 80 -8.99 -14.17 -1.43
C VAL A 80 -9.90 -13.11 -2.02
N ASN A 81 -10.76 -12.52 -1.18
CA ASN A 81 -11.51 -11.32 -1.51
C ASN A 81 -10.90 -10.13 -0.76
N LEU A 82 -10.29 -9.20 -1.49
CA LEU A 82 -9.72 -7.97 -0.98
C LEU A 82 -10.75 -6.84 -1.16
N PHE A 83 -11.21 -6.26 -0.03
CA PHE A 83 -12.20 -5.18 -0.01
C PHE A 83 -11.52 -3.85 0.25
N GLU A 84 -11.93 -2.81 -0.47
CA GLU A 84 -11.44 -1.45 -0.32
C GLU A 84 -12.60 -0.45 -0.38
N ARG A 85 -12.69 0.43 0.61
CA ARG A 85 -13.74 1.47 0.66
C ARG A 85 -13.53 2.57 -0.36
N ASP A 86 -12.29 2.90 -0.68
CA ASP A 86 -11.97 3.95 -1.66
C ASP A 86 -12.16 3.42 -3.10
N SER A 87 -12.23 4.33 -4.06
CA SER A 87 -12.35 4.02 -5.50
C SER A 87 -11.04 3.51 -6.12
N ARG A 88 -9.97 3.43 -5.34
CA ARG A 88 -8.65 2.93 -5.78
C ARG A 88 -7.92 2.25 -4.63
N ALA A 89 -7.16 1.22 -4.96
CA ALA A 89 -6.26 0.57 -4.03
C ALA A 89 -4.98 1.39 -3.82
N GLY A 90 -4.21 1.04 -2.79
CA GLY A 90 -2.92 1.67 -2.46
C GLY A 90 -2.89 2.33 -1.08
N GLY A 91 -4.05 2.58 -0.46
CA GLY A 91 -4.14 3.16 0.88
C GLY A 91 -3.33 4.44 1.01
N ALA A 92 -2.47 4.55 2.03
CA ALA A 92 -1.62 5.72 2.27
C ALA A 92 -0.63 6.01 1.12
N CYS A 93 -0.20 5.00 0.36
CA CYS A 93 0.66 5.21 -0.80
C CYS A 93 -0.05 6.03 -1.90
N ALA A 94 -1.37 5.90 -2.02
CA ALA A 94 -2.16 6.67 -2.96
C ALA A 94 -2.31 8.16 -2.58
N LEU A 95 -1.89 8.55 -1.38
CA LEU A 95 -1.86 9.93 -0.91
C LEU A 95 -0.49 10.60 -1.13
N ILE A 96 0.52 9.86 -1.52
CA ILE A 96 1.84 10.41 -1.81
C ILE A 96 1.73 11.35 -3.02
N PRO A 97 2.22 12.60 -2.93
CA PRO A 97 2.13 13.56 -4.03
C PRO A 97 2.78 13.03 -5.32
N ALA A 98 2.14 13.32 -6.47
CA ALA A 98 2.53 12.76 -7.77
C ALA A 98 3.98 13.07 -8.18
N HIS A 99 4.56 14.19 -7.71
CA HIS A 99 5.97 14.52 -7.96
C HIS A 99 6.95 13.58 -7.24
N ARG A 100 6.50 12.86 -6.19
CA ARG A 100 7.30 11.85 -5.48
C ARG A 100 6.95 10.44 -5.91
N LEU A 101 5.66 10.15 -6.11
CA LEU A 101 5.18 8.85 -6.58
C LEU A 101 4.17 9.08 -7.70
N PRO A 102 4.58 8.96 -8.97
CA PRO A 102 3.66 8.99 -10.09
C PRO A 102 2.58 7.91 -9.96
N ALA A 103 1.32 8.29 -10.23
CA ALA A 103 0.19 7.40 -10.03
C ALA A 103 0.29 6.09 -10.84
N GLU A 104 0.85 6.18 -12.04
CA GLU A 104 1.07 5.04 -12.93
C GLU A 104 2.08 4.02 -12.36
N VAL A 105 3.08 4.47 -11.58
CA VAL A 105 4.04 3.57 -10.91
C VAL A 105 3.32 2.75 -9.85
N LEU A 106 2.51 3.42 -9.00
CA LEU A 106 1.72 2.74 -7.97
C LEU A 106 0.72 1.77 -8.59
N GLN A 107 -0.05 2.25 -9.58
CA GLN A 107 -1.08 1.47 -10.23
C GLN A 107 -0.50 0.20 -10.88
N SER A 108 0.58 0.34 -11.64
CA SER A 108 1.20 -0.81 -12.31
C SER A 108 1.86 -1.81 -11.36
N ASP A 109 2.33 -1.37 -10.18
CA ASP A 109 2.83 -2.28 -9.14
C ASP A 109 1.68 -3.06 -8.50
N ILE A 110 0.54 -2.40 -8.24
CA ILE A 110 -0.66 -3.03 -7.69
C ILE A 110 -1.24 -4.04 -8.67
N GLU A 111 -1.42 -3.66 -9.94
CA GLU A 111 -1.93 -4.56 -10.99
C GLU A 111 -1.06 -5.82 -11.11
N TRP A 112 0.25 -5.67 -11.13
CA TRP A 112 1.16 -6.80 -11.16
C TRP A 112 1.05 -7.69 -9.91
N ALA A 113 0.91 -7.09 -8.73
CA ALA A 113 0.82 -7.83 -7.47
C ALA A 113 -0.50 -8.61 -7.36
N LEU A 114 -1.59 -8.03 -7.86
CA LEU A 114 -2.93 -8.62 -7.81
C LEU A 114 -3.24 -9.56 -8.99
N ASP A 115 -2.32 -9.73 -9.94
CA ASP A 115 -2.48 -10.66 -11.07
C ASP A 115 -2.36 -12.12 -10.60
N ASN A 116 -3.43 -12.59 -9.94
CA ASN A 116 -3.53 -13.93 -9.38
C ASN A 116 -4.99 -14.41 -9.50
N PRO A 117 -5.25 -15.62 -10.08
CA PRO A 117 -6.60 -16.14 -10.27
C PRO A 117 -7.36 -16.41 -8.96
N ASN A 118 -6.63 -16.60 -7.85
CA ASN A 118 -7.24 -16.85 -6.54
C ASN A 118 -7.54 -15.54 -5.78
N LEU A 119 -7.37 -14.35 -6.42
CA LEU A 119 -7.52 -13.05 -5.76
C LEU A 119 -8.51 -12.18 -6.53
N SER A 120 -9.46 -11.60 -5.82
CA SER A 120 -10.39 -10.60 -6.33
C SER A 120 -10.30 -9.32 -5.52
N LEU A 121 -10.35 -8.16 -6.19
CA LEU A 121 -10.40 -6.83 -5.56
C LEU A 121 -11.79 -6.22 -5.78
N THR A 122 -12.41 -5.78 -4.68
CA THR A 122 -13.67 -5.04 -4.71
C THR A 122 -13.45 -3.64 -4.16
N LEU A 123 -13.55 -2.64 -5.02
CA LEU A 123 -13.41 -1.22 -4.67
C LEU A 123 -14.78 -0.62 -4.31
N ASN A 124 -14.77 0.58 -3.69
CA ASN A 124 -15.98 1.28 -3.23
C ASN A 124 -16.84 0.42 -2.31
N HIS A 125 -16.21 -0.41 -1.50
CA HIS A 125 -16.90 -1.34 -0.61
C HIS A 125 -16.33 -1.23 0.81
N GLU A 126 -17.03 -0.49 1.65
CA GLU A 126 -16.69 -0.33 3.07
C GLU A 126 -17.23 -1.51 3.88
N ILE A 127 -16.43 -2.03 4.78
CA ILE A 127 -16.79 -3.11 5.71
C ILE A 127 -16.83 -2.53 7.11
N ASP A 128 -18.04 -2.26 7.62
CA ASP A 128 -18.23 -1.71 8.98
C ASP A 128 -17.97 -2.75 10.08
N ASP A 129 -18.36 -3.99 9.83
CA ASP A 129 -18.14 -5.11 10.75
C ASP A 129 -17.41 -6.26 10.04
N PRO A 130 -16.08 -6.33 10.16
CA PRO A 130 -15.31 -7.42 9.57
C PRO A 130 -15.75 -8.81 10.07
N SER A 131 -16.29 -8.92 11.30
CA SER A 131 -16.72 -10.20 11.85
C SER A 131 -17.96 -10.77 11.13
N ALA A 132 -18.76 -9.92 10.50
CA ALA A 132 -19.93 -10.35 9.73
C ALA A 132 -19.54 -11.18 8.49
N LEU A 133 -18.32 -11.00 7.97
CA LEU A 133 -17.80 -11.76 6.82
C LEU A 133 -17.66 -13.26 7.14
N LEU A 134 -17.36 -13.61 8.39
CA LEU A 134 -17.30 -15.01 8.81
C LEU A 134 -18.66 -15.72 8.61
N LYS A 135 -19.77 -14.99 8.84
CA LYS A 135 -21.12 -15.51 8.61
C LYS A 135 -21.48 -15.63 7.12
N GLN A 136 -20.71 -14.99 6.24
CA GLN A 136 -20.87 -15.04 4.79
C GLN A 136 -20.04 -16.15 4.13
N GLY A 137 -19.41 -17.01 4.94
CA GLY A 137 -18.65 -18.17 4.47
C GLY A 137 -17.17 -17.94 4.26
N PHE A 138 -16.61 -16.83 4.77
CA PHE A 138 -15.16 -16.68 4.89
C PHE A 138 -14.66 -17.44 6.12
N GLU A 139 -13.57 -18.22 5.96
CA GLU A 139 -12.95 -18.94 7.07
C GLU A 139 -12.15 -18.03 8.00
N ALA A 140 -11.61 -16.96 7.43
CA ALA A 140 -10.85 -15.95 8.18
C ALA A 140 -11.02 -14.56 7.57
N VAL A 141 -10.78 -13.55 8.39
CA VAL A 141 -10.76 -12.15 8.00
C VAL A 141 -9.46 -11.52 8.46
N VAL A 142 -8.74 -10.89 7.54
CA VAL A 142 -7.56 -10.08 7.82
C VAL A 142 -7.98 -8.62 7.81
N VAL A 143 -7.81 -7.92 8.93
CA VAL A 143 -8.11 -6.48 9.03
C VAL A 143 -6.83 -5.70 8.78
N ALA A 144 -6.80 -4.91 7.72
CA ALA A 144 -5.66 -4.12 7.24
C ALA A 144 -6.05 -2.68 6.87
N GLU A 145 -6.97 -2.10 7.63
CA GLU A 145 -7.57 -0.79 7.37
C GLU A 145 -6.59 0.39 7.52
N GLY A 146 -5.45 0.17 8.17
CA GLY A 146 -4.46 1.19 8.45
C GLY A 146 -4.86 2.13 9.61
N LEU A 147 -4.03 3.15 9.86
CA LEU A 147 -4.26 4.15 10.90
C LEU A 147 -4.83 5.42 10.27
N HIS A 148 -6.15 5.60 10.41
CA HIS A 148 -6.84 6.75 9.79
C HIS A 148 -7.05 7.92 10.73
N ASN A 149 -7.13 7.65 12.02
CA ASN A 149 -7.39 8.67 13.01
C ASN A 149 -6.08 9.37 13.41
N PRO A 150 -5.99 10.70 13.31
CA PRO A 150 -4.83 11.42 13.80
C PRO A 150 -4.70 11.26 15.31
N VAL A 151 -3.46 11.23 15.80
CA VAL A 151 -3.19 11.27 17.23
C VAL A 151 -3.64 12.62 17.76
N LYS A 152 -4.42 12.61 18.84
CA LYS A 152 -4.80 13.85 19.54
C LYS A 152 -3.67 14.26 20.47
N LEU A 153 -3.20 15.48 20.32
CA LEU A 153 -2.09 16.05 21.10
C LEU A 153 -2.57 16.66 22.42
N GLY A 154 -3.86 17.04 22.50
CA GLY A 154 -4.46 17.66 23.69
C GLY A 154 -3.97 19.09 23.94
N ILE A 155 -3.55 19.80 22.89
CA ILE A 155 -3.08 21.18 22.97
C ILE A 155 -4.18 22.17 22.58
N PRO A 156 -4.18 23.41 23.15
CA PRO A 156 -5.13 24.44 22.77
C PRO A 156 -5.06 24.76 21.27
N GLY A 157 -6.21 24.79 20.59
CA GLY A 157 -6.31 25.10 19.16
C GLY A 157 -6.22 23.88 18.25
N GLU A 158 -6.01 22.67 18.79
CA GLU A 158 -5.92 21.43 18.01
C GLU A 158 -7.19 21.17 17.17
N GLU A 159 -8.34 21.62 17.66
CA GLU A 159 -9.63 21.51 16.98
C GLU A 159 -9.68 22.24 15.62
N SER A 160 -8.78 23.20 15.42
CA SER A 160 -8.60 23.93 14.15
C SER A 160 -7.61 23.25 13.20
N ALA A 161 -6.89 22.22 13.65
CA ALA A 161 -5.90 21.52 12.86
C ALA A 161 -6.56 20.56 11.86
N ILE A 162 -5.92 20.39 10.72
CA ILE A 162 -6.37 19.47 9.66
C ILE A 162 -5.43 18.28 9.66
N GLY A 163 -5.98 17.07 9.81
CA GLY A 163 -5.19 15.85 9.74
C GLY A 163 -4.50 15.70 8.38
N SER A 164 -3.26 15.23 8.38
CA SER A 164 -2.43 15.09 7.17
C SER A 164 -3.14 14.26 6.07
N ASN A 165 -3.80 13.17 6.43
CA ASN A 165 -4.54 12.35 5.49
C ASN A 165 -5.71 13.11 4.83
N VAL A 166 -6.39 13.98 5.57
CA VAL A 166 -7.49 14.81 5.06
C VAL A 166 -6.94 15.86 4.07
N TYR A 167 -5.84 16.50 4.44
CA TYR A 167 -5.15 17.45 3.57
C TYR A 167 -4.67 16.79 2.28
N LEU A 168 -3.96 15.68 2.38
CA LEU A 168 -3.36 14.99 1.21
C LEU A 168 -4.40 14.41 0.24
N ARG A 169 -5.61 14.11 0.71
CA ARG A 169 -6.71 13.69 -0.19
C ARG A 169 -7.19 14.82 -1.09
N ASN A 170 -7.16 16.06 -0.61
CA ASN A 170 -7.62 17.21 -1.38
C ASN A 170 -6.89 18.50 -0.95
N PRO A 171 -5.60 18.67 -1.29
CA PRO A 171 -4.82 19.84 -0.90
C PRO A 171 -5.35 21.16 -1.48
N GLN A 172 -6.04 21.11 -2.61
CA GLN A 172 -6.64 22.28 -3.27
C GLN A 172 -7.74 22.93 -2.43
N LYS A 173 -8.36 22.18 -1.53
CA LYS A 173 -9.39 22.69 -0.62
C LYS A 173 -8.83 23.66 0.44
N TYR A 174 -7.52 23.63 0.66
CA TYR A 174 -6.84 24.36 1.74
C TYR A 174 -5.77 25.31 1.19
N PRO A 175 -6.15 26.38 0.45
CA PRO A 175 -5.22 27.30 -0.17
C PRO A 175 -4.68 28.30 0.88
N GLY A 176 -3.70 27.91 1.65
CA GLY A 176 -3.02 28.79 2.64
C GLY A 176 -1.66 29.27 2.14
N ARG A 177 -1.29 30.51 2.46
CA ARG A 177 0.07 31.04 2.22
C ARG A 177 0.99 30.82 3.41
N GLN A 178 0.44 30.66 4.60
CA GLN A 178 1.17 30.38 5.84
C GLN A 178 0.59 29.11 6.45
N VAL A 179 1.41 28.11 6.65
CA VAL A 179 1.03 26.81 7.20
C VAL A 179 1.96 26.47 8.34
N ALA A 180 1.41 26.09 9.48
CA ALA A 180 2.15 25.48 10.57
C ALA A 180 1.95 23.96 10.50
N ILE A 181 3.01 23.20 10.70
CA ILE A 181 2.99 21.74 10.82
C ILE A 181 3.37 21.43 12.27
N ILE A 182 2.54 20.63 12.94
CA ILE A 182 2.70 20.25 14.34
C ILE A 182 3.04 18.75 14.39
#